data_e84b75797a04dc4063fb6252d28d5a2b
#
_entry.id   e84b75797a04dc4063fb6252d28d5a2b
#
_cell.length_a   1.000
_cell.length_b   1.000
_cell.length_c   1.000
_cell.angle_alpha   90.00
_cell.angle_beta   90.00
_cell.angle_gamma   90.00
#
_symmetry.space_group_name_H-M   'P 1'
#
loop_
_entity.id
_entity.type
_entity.pdbx_description
1 polymer ?
#
loop_
_entity_poly.entity_id
_entity_poly.type
_entity_poly.pdbx_seq_one_letter_code
_entity_poly.pdbx_strand_id
1 'polypeptide(L)'
;MVDNWGGILGNALILEQQQYNPVEQARLAEECRGNLNTDQQAAFERITSAIADRTGETFFLHGPGGTGKTYLYNTLCYQLHSEQKIVLCVAPSGIAALLLKGGRTAHSCFKIPIPCHESSICSIVKNSEQADLIHMTDLVIWDEAPMQHRHVIETVDHTFRDLCNSPDAPFGGITFVFGGDFKQILPVIISGSRAQIVGACL
;
A
#
# COMPACT_ATOMS: atom_id res chain seq x y z
N MET A 1 16.98 -6.27 23.13
CA MET A 1 16.71 -5.53 21.89
C MET A 1 17.14 -4.09 22.14
N VAL A 2 18.17 -3.60 21.46
CA VAL A 2 18.58 -2.18 21.58
C VAL A 2 17.80 -1.47 20.50
N ASP A 3 16.78 -0.70 20.92
CA ASP A 3 15.98 0.12 20.01
C ASP A 3 16.89 1.19 19.41
N ASN A 4 17.23 1.04 18.12
CA ASN A 4 18.08 1.98 17.39
C ASN A 4 17.28 3.20 16.93
N TRP A 5 16.68 3.92 17.88
CA TRP A 5 15.90 5.14 17.62
C TRP A 5 16.74 6.25 16.95
N GLY A 6 18.06 6.26 17.14
CA GLY A 6 18.94 7.24 16.52
C GLY A 6 19.02 7.14 15.00
N GLY A 7 18.91 5.94 14.43
CA GLY A 7 18.86 5.74 12.98
C GLY A 7 17.52 6.16 12.37
N ILE A 8 16.41 5.95 13.09
CA ILE A 8 15.07 6.28 12.61
C ILE A 8 14.86 7.79 12.53
N LEU A 9 15.35 8.55 13.49
CA LEU A 9 15.23 10.03 13.51
C LEU A 9 15.98 10.75 12.39
N GLY A 10 16.96 10.08 11.75
CA GLY A 10 17.70 10.61 10.60
C GLY A 10 17.25 10.08 9.24
N ASN A 11 16.29 9.14 9.20
CA ASN A 11 15.85 8.52 7.96
C ASN A 11 15.02 9.49 7.11
N ALA A 12 15.60 9.90 5.96
CA ALA A 12 14.99 10.88 5.07
C ALA A 12 13.64 10.42 4.50
N LEU A 13 13.47 9.11 4.29
CA LEU A 13 12.22 8.54 3.75
C LEU A 13 11.07 8.62 4.78
N ILE A 14 11.37 8.40 6.06
CA ILE A 14 10.39 8.54 7.15
C ILE A 14 10.02 10.01 7.32
N LEU A 15 11.02 10.90 7.34
CA LEU A 15 10.79 12.34 7.46
C LEU A 15 9.91 12.87 6.32
N GLU A 16 10.11 12.39 5.09
CA GLU A 16 9.26 12.74 3.94
C GLU A 16 7.79 12.36 4.19
N GLN A 17 7.53 11.20 4.81
CA GLN A 17 6.17 10.75 5.13
C GLN A 17 5.53 11.54 6.28
N GLN A 18 6.33 12.16 7.13
CA GLN A 18 5.88 12.93 8.29
C GLN A 18 5.82 14.44 8.05
N GLN A 19 6.08 14.93 6.83
CA GLN A 19 6.05 16.37 6.49
C GLN A 19 4.65 17.00 6.53
N TYR A 20 3.61 16.21 6.66
CA TYR A 20 2.23 16.71 6.67
C TYR A 20 1.91 17.45 7.97
N ASN A 21 1.25 18.63 7.86
CA ASN A 21 0.76 19.35 9.02
C ASN A 21 -0.43 18.60 9.65
N PRO A 22 -0.32 18.06 10.89
CA PRO A 22 -1.36 17.22 11.48
C PRO A 22 -2.72 17.93 11.62
N VAL A 23 -2.71 19.22 11.96
CA VAL A 23 -3.94 20.00 12.14
C VAL A 23 -4.68 20.16 10.81
N GLU A 24 -3.96 20.48 9.74
CA GLU A 24 -4.54 20.59 8.40
C GLU A 24 -5.03 19.22 7.91
N GLN A 25 -4.28 18.15 8.17
CA GLN A 25 -4.71 16.81 7.79
C GLN A 25 -5.97 16.39 8.55
N ALA A 26 -6.09 16.70 9.84
CA ALA A 26 -7.29 16.43 10.63
C ALA A 26 -8.52 17.15 10.07
N ARG A 27 -8.36 18.44 9.71
CA ARG A 27 -9.43 19.23 9.09
C ARG A 27 -9.92 18.60 7.78
N LEU A 28 -8.98 18.23 6.91
CA LEU A 28 -9.28 17.57 5.62
C LEU A 28 -9.92 16.20 5.81
N ALA A 29 -9.47 15.43 6.80
CA ALA A 29 -10.04 14.13 7.14
C ALA A 29 -11.51 14.25 7.55
N GLU A 30 -11.83 15.19 8.43
CA GLU A 30 -13.21 15.44 8.88
C GLU A 30 -14.11 15.88 7.73
N GLU A 31 -13.66 16.83 6.92
CA GLU A 31 -14.38 17.31 5.73
C GLU A 31 -14.66 16.17 4.73
N CYS A 32 -13.64 15.37 4.40
CA CYS A 32 -13.78 14.26 3.46
C CYS A 32 -14.66 13.14 4.04
N ARG A 33 -14.50 12.83 5.32
CA ARG A 33 -15.28 11.80 6.01
C ARG A 33 -16.78 12.12 6.02
N GLY A 34 -17.15 13.38 6.20
CA GLY A 34 -18.54 13.83 6.14
C GLY A 34 -19.22 13.64 4.77
N ASN A 35 -18.44 13.45 3.71
CA ASN A 35 -18.92 13.26 2.34
C ASN A 35 -18.84 11.80 1.86
N LEU A 36 -18.38 10.85 2.70
CA LEU A 36 -18.38 9.43 2.35
C LEU A 36 -19.84 8.90 2.29
N ASN A 37 -20.11 8.08 1.29
CA ASN A 37 -21.36 7.32 1.28
C ASN A 37 -21.29 6.16 2.29
N THR A 38 -22.42 5.46 2.49
CA THR A 38 -22.55 4.39 3.51
C THR A 38 -21.51 3.29 3.34
N ASP A 39 -21.27 2.83 2.12
CA ASP A 39 -20.32 1.74 1.85
C ASP A 39 -18.87 2.20 2.06
N GLN A 40 -18.55 3.42 1.63
CA GLN A 40 -17.24 4.03 1.85
C GLN A 40 -16.99 4.27 3.33
N GLN A 41 -17.99 4.72 4.08
CA GLN A 41 -17.87 4.92 5.52
C GLN A 41 -17.62 3.60 6.23
N ALA A 42 -18.34 2.54 5.90
CA ALA A 42 -18.14 1.21 6.47
C ALA A 42 -16.71 0.67 6.17
N ALA A 43 -16.23 0.85 4.93
CA ALA A 43 -14.88 0.47 4.55
C ALA A 43 -13.83 1.30 5.32
N PHE A 44 -14.02 2.62 5.43
CA PHE A 44 -13.15 3.52 6.18
C PHE A 44 -13.03 3.09 7.65
N GLU A 45 -14.15 2.84 8.32
CA GLU A 45 -14.18 2.45 9.73
C GLU A 45 -13.50 1.09 9.96
N ARG A 46 -13.74 0.12 9.08
CA ARG A 46 -13.13 -1.20 9.20
C ARG A 46 -11.61 -1.15 8.99
N ILE A 47 -11.13 -0.39 7.98
CA ILE A 47 -9.71 -0.26 7.71
C ILE A 47 -9.01 0.48 8.87
N THR A 48 -9.57 1.58 9.34
CA THR A 48 -8.99 2.36 10.45
C THR A 48 -8.96 1.57 11.75
N SER A 49 -10.00 0.76 12.04
CA SER A 49 -10.00 -0.15 13.19
C SER A 49 -8.90 -1.20 13.08
N ALA A 50 -8.75 -1.86 11.91
CA ALA A 50 -7.69 -2.84 11.70
C ALA A 50 -6.28 -2.25 11.92
N ILE A 51 -6.06 -1.00 11.50
CA ILE A 51 -4.80 -0.29 11.73
C ILE A 51 -4.60 0.03 13.21
N ALA A 52 -5.65 0.49 13.90
CA ALA A 52 -5.58 0.81 15.33
C ALA A 52 -5.29 -0.44 16.17
N ASP A 53 -5.93 -1.55 15.84
CA ASP A 53 -5.78 -2.84 16.52
C ASP A 53 -4.54 -3.64 16.04
N ARG A 54 -3.83 -3.15 15.02
CA ARG A 54 -2.66 -3.80 14.39
C ARG A 54 -2.93 -5.24 13.98
N THR A 55 -4.09 -5.50 13.40
CA THR A 55 -4.49 -6.86 12.98
C THR A 55 -3.74 -7.37 11.75
N GLY A 56 -3.15 -6.49 10.96
CA GLY A 56 -2.46 -6.84 9.71
C GLY A 56 -3.41 -7.36 8.63
N GLU A 57 -4.69 -6.98 8.68
CA GLU A 57 -5.68 -7.42 7.70
C GLU A 57 -5.38 -6.88 6.31
N THR A 58 -5.75 -7.68 5.30
CA THR A 58 -5.70 -7.31 3.89
C THR A 58 -7.10 -7.09 3.35
N PHE A 59 -7.33 -5.93 2.74
CA PHE A 59 -8.62 -5.52 2.18
C PHE A 59 -8.54 -5.41 0.66
N PHE A 60 -9.64 -5.67 -0.02
CA PHE A 60 -9.79 -5.40 -1.44
C PHE A 60 -11.00 -4.50 -1.69
N LEU A 61 -10.75 -3.28 -2.18
CA LEU A 61 -11.78 -2.32 -2.57
C LEU A 61 -12.13 -2.50 -4.04
N HIS A 62 -13.16 -3.30 -4.30
CA HIS A 62 -13.65 -3.52 -5.65
C HIS A 62 -14.60 -2.41 -6.10
N GLY A 63 -14.41 -1.91 -7.31
CA GLY A 63 -15.34 -0.98 -7.92
C GLY A 63 -14.86 -0.44 -9.26
N PRO A 64 -15.77 -0.21 -10.21
CA PRO A 64 -15.42 0.40 -11.49
C PRO A 64 -14.86 1.82 -11.32
N GLY A 65 -14.35 2.39 -12.40
CA GLY A 65 -13.91 3.78 -12.44
C GLY A 65 -15.03 4.72 -12.01
N GLY A 66 -14.70 5.78 -11.27
CA GLY A 66 -15.66 6.79 -10.81
C GLY A 66 -16.49 6.42 -9.57
N THR A 67 -16.28 5.26 -8.95
CA THR A 67 -16.99 4.88 -7.70
C THR A 67 -16.44 5.55 -6.44
N GLY A 68 -15.43 6.41 -6.57
CA GLY A 68 -14.85 7.15 -5.45
C GLY A 68 -13.81 6.38 -4.64
N LYS A 69 -13.20 5.31 -5.18
CA LYS A 69 -12.08 4.61 -4.50
C LYS A 69 -10.97 5.58 -4.10
N THR A 70 -10.49 6.40 -5.02
CA THR A 70 -9.43 7.40 -4.78
C THR A 70 -9.84 8.42 -3.72
N TYR A 71 -11.13 8.77 -3.65
CA TYR A 71 -11.64 9.64 -2.59
C TYR A 71 -11.49 8.99 -1.21
N LEU A 72 -11.86 7.72 -1.10
CA LEU A 72 -11.68 6.95 0.15
C LEU A 72 -10.20 6.81 0.53
N TYR A 73 -9.31 6.53 -0.45
CA TYR A 73 -7.87 6.48 -0.19
C TYR A 73 -7.33 7.80 0.37
N ASN A 74 -7.71 8.93 -0.24
CA ASN A 74 -7.29 10.23 0.25
C ASN A 74 -7.83 10.52 1.65
N THR A 75 -9.06 10.12 1.96
CA THR A 75 -9.65 10.26 3.29
C THR A 75 -8.87 9.44 4.33
N LEU A 76 -8.49 8.19 4.00
CA LEU A 76 -7.62 7.37 4.84
C LEU A 76 -6.25 8.02 5.05
N CYS A 77 -5.63 8.53 3.98
CA CYS A 77 -4.34 9.23 4.08
C CYS A 77 -4.45 10.46 4.99
N TYR A 78 -5.48 11.29 4.85
CA TYR A 78 -5.66 12.47 5.70
C TYR A 78 -5.81 12.08 7.17
N GLN A 79 -6.64 11.07 7.46
CA GLN A 79 -6.83 10.59 8.83
C GLN A 79 -5.51 10.10 9.43
N LEU A 80 -4.79 9.23 8.74
CA LEU A 80 -3.58 8.61 9.27
C LEU A 80 -2.41 9.61 9.37
N HIS A 81 -2.27 10.53 8.41
CA HIS A 81 -1.28 11.60 8.49
C HIS A 81 -1.58 12.58 9.64
N SER A 82 -2.85 12.80 10.01
CA SER A 82 -3.19 13.60 11.19
C SER A 82 -2.72 12.94 12.49
N GLU A 83 -2.62 11.61 12.48
CA GLU A 83 -2.13 10.79 13.59
C GLU A 83 -0.61 10.53 13.50
N GLN A 84 0.09 11.18 12.58
CA GLN A 84 1.53 10.98 12.31
C GLN A 84 1.89 9.55 11.91
N LYS A 85 0.93 8.78 11.39
CA LYS A 85 1.13 7.43 10.84
C LYS A 85 1.67 7.48 9.43
N ILE A 86 2.39 6.42 9.04
CA ILE A 86 3.01 6.31 7.72
C ILE A 86 2.10 5.53 6.78
N VAL A 87 1.78 6.14 5.64
CA VAL A 87 0.96 5.56 4.58
C VAL A 87 1.73 5.55 3.28
N LEU A 88 1.93 4.36 2.71
CA LEU A 88 2.54 4.20 1.39
C LEU A 88 1.46 3.96 0.34
N CYS A 89 1.35 4.89 -0.61
CA CYS A 89 0.42 4.76 -1.72
C CYS A 89 1.18 4.33 -2.98
N VAL A 90 0.77 3.22 -3.59
CA VAL A 90 1.43 2.69 -4.79
C VAL A 90 0.44 2.30 -5.87
N ALA A 91 0.91 2.31 -7.12
CA ALA A 91 0.16 1.90 -8.29
C ALA A 91 1.07 1.22 -9.33
N PRO A 92 0.50 0.50 -10.33
CA PRO A 92 1.28 -0.17 -11.39
C PRO A 92 2.07 0.79 -12.28
N SER A 93 1.55 1.97 -12.52
CA SER A 93 2.16 2.96 -13.42
C SER A 93 2.32 4.32 -12.77
N GLY A 94 3.25 5.14 -13.32
CA GLY A 94 3.45 6.51 -12.84
C GLY A 94 2.19 7.37 -12.97
N ILE A 95 1.42 7.21 -14.04
CA ILE A 95 0.18 7.98 -14.26
C ILE A 95 -0.86 7.65 -13.18
N ALA A 96 -1.06 6.37 -12.88
CA ALA A 96 -1.97 5.95 -11.82
C ALA A 96 -1.48 6.43 -10.44
N ALA A 97 -0.18 6.37 -10.19
CA ALA A 97 0.42 6.84 -8.95
C ALA A 97 0.20 8.34 -8.69
N LEU A 98 0.18 9.18 -9.73
CA LEU A 98 -0.06 10.62 -9.60
C LEU A 98 -1.46 10.97 -9.07
N LEU A 99 -2.41 10.05 -9.15
CA LEU A 99 -3.77 10.22 -8.61
C LEU A 99 -3.84 9.99 -7.09
N LEU A 100 -2.81 9.37 -6.53
CA LEU A 100 -2.73 9.03 -5.10
C LEU A 100 -1.88 10.07 -4.36
N LYS A 101 -2.25 10.37 -3.13
CA LYS A 101 -1.49 11.29 -2.27
C LYS A 101 -0.10 10.71 -1.95
N GLY A 102 0.95 11.40 -2.36
CA GLY A 102 2.32 10.91 -2.20
C GLY A 102 2.62 9.62 -2.97
N GLY A 103 1.81 9.31 -4.01
CA GLY A 103 1.86 8.03 -4.71
C GLY A 103 3.13 7.82 -5.52
N ARG A 104 3.59 6.57 -5.52
CA ARG A 104 4.77 6.10 -6.28
C ARG A 104 4.40 4.83 -7.05
N THR A 105 5.19 4.46 -8.04
CA THR A 105 5.02 3.12 -8.64
C THR A 105 5.44 2.05 -7.65
N ALA A 106 4.73 0.91 -7.60
CA ALA A 106 5.06 -0.20 -6.72
C ALA A 106 6.51 -0.67 -6.91
N HIS A 107 6.97 -0.76 -8.16
CA HIS A 107 8.35 -1.15 -8.49
C HIS A 107 9.39 -0.18 -7.89
N SER A 108 9.15 1.12 -7.97
CA SER A 108 10.05 2.12 -7.39
C SER A 108 10.00 2.12 -5.87
N CYS A 109 8.80 2.04 -5.30
CA CYS A 109 8.58 2.09 -3.86
C CYS A 109 9.19 0.87 -3.15
N PHE A 110 8.94 -0.34 -3.67
CA PHE A 110 9.37 -1.59 -3.03
C PHE A 110 10.61 -2.21 -3.66
N LYS A 111 11.26 -1.53 -4.62
CA LYS A 111 12.47 -2.06 -5.29
C LYS A 111 12.24 -3.44 -5.90
N ILE A 112 11.09 -3.64 -6.54
CA ILE A 112 10.71 -4.90 -7.18
C ILE A 112 11.60 -5.13 -8.41
N PRO A 113 12.22 -6.32 -8.56
CA PRO A 113 13.11 -6.60 -9.69
C PRO A 113 12.33 -6.71 -11.00
N ILE A 114 12.99 -6.42 -12.12
CA ILE A 114 12.50 -6.64 -13.47
C ILE A 114 13.55 -7.47 -14.21
N PRO A 115 13.22 -8.68 -14.67
CA PRO A 115 11.93 -9.38 -14.59
C PRO A 115 11.61 -9.89 -13.17
N CYS A 116 10.30 -10.09 -12.89
CA CYS A 116 9.81 -10.62 -11.63
C CYS A 116 9.27 -12.05 -11.85
N HIS A 117 9.69 -12.99 -11.02
CA HIS A 117 9.35 -14.41 -11.06
C HIS A 117 8.80 -14.87 -9.71
N GLU A 118 8.28 -16.09 -9.64
CA GLU A 118 7.70 -16.68 -8.43
C GLU A 118 8.64 -16.64 -7.20
N SER A 119 9.94 -16.84 -7.41
CA SER A 119 10.96 -16.83 -6.34
C SER A 119 11.64 -15.47 -6.13
N SER A 120 11.16 -14.41 -6.78
CA SER A 120 11.77 -13.08 -6.65
C SER A 120 11.57 -12.51 -5.25
N ILE A 121 12.53 -11.69 -4.84
CA ILE A 121 12.46 -10.86 -3.63
C ILE A 121 12.78 -9.41 -4.02
N CYS A 122 12.26 -8.46 -3.28
CA CYS A 122 12.59 -7.05 -3.48
C CYS A 122 14.04 -6.76 -3.15
N SER A 123 14.68 -5.85 -3.90
CA SER A 123 16.07 -5.44 -3.70
C SER A 123 16.18 -4.45 -2.51
N ILE A 124 15.72 -4.87 -1.33
CA ILE A 124 15.75 -4.09 -0.10
C ILE A 124 16.72 -4.76 0.87
N VAL A 125 17.75 -4.02 1.27
CA VAL A 125 18.74 -4.51 2.24
C VAL A 125 18.18 -4.38 3.65
N LYS A 126 18.30 -5.44 4.46
CA LYS A 126 18.00 -5.38 5.91
C LYS A 126 18.87 -4.29 6.55
N ASN A 127 18.32 -3.54 7.48
CA ASN A 127 18.97 -2.39 8.13
C ASN A 127 19.28 -1.20 7.18
N SER A 128 18.49 -1.04 6.12
CA SER A 128 18.52 0.15 5.26
C SER A 128 17.39 1.11 5.62
N GLU A 129 17.50 2.38 5.22
CA GLU A 129 16.43 3.38 5.37
C GLU A 129 15.09 2.90 4.80
N GLN A 130 15.14 2.12 3.71
CA GLN A 130 13.95 1.54 3.09
C GLN A 130 13.33 0.43 3.96
N ALA A 131 14.14 -0.39 4.61
CA ALA A 131 13.66 -1.40 5.54
C ALA A 131 13.04 -0.75 6.79
N ASP A 132 13.67 0.31 7.31
CA ASP A 132 13.13 1.08 8.44
C ASP A 132 11.78 1.71 8.09
N LEU A 133 11.66 2.29 6.88
CA LEU A 133 10.39 2.85 6.40
C LEU A 133 9.29 1.77 6.38
N ILE A 134 9.59 0.56 5.88
CA ILE A 134 8.62 -0.55 5.86
C ILE A 134 8.21 -0.94 7.28
N HIS A 135 9.15 -1.06 8.21
CA HIS A 135 8.86 -1.37 9.62
C HIS A 135 7.94 -0.33 10.29
N MET A 136 8.04 0.92 9.88
CA MET A 136 7.25 2.03 10.42
C MET A 136 5.95 2.26 9.66
N THR A 137 5.68 1.48 8.59
CA THR A 137 4.47 1.65 7.77
C THR A 137 3.24 1.08 8.47
N ASP A 138 2.20 1.89 8.60
CA ASP A 138 0.92 1.50 9.19
C ASP A 138 -0.07 0.99 8.14
N LEU A 139 -0.01 1.55 6.92
CA LEU A 139 -0.91 1.22 5.82
C LEU A 139 -0.18 1.27 4.48
N VAL A 140 -0.44 0.26 3.65
CA VAL A 140 -0.12 0.31 2.21
C VAL A 140 -1.42 0.34 1.41
N ILE A 141 -1.59 1.35 0.56
CA ILE A 141 -2.66 1.44 -0.43
C ILE A 141 -2.06 1.09 -1.80
N TRP A 142 -2.56 0.04 -2.42
CA TRP A 142 -2.13 -0.41 -3.74
C TRP A 142 -3.30 -0.30 -4.71
N ASP A 143 -3.39 0.79 -5.46
CA ASP A 143 -4.45 0.99 -6.44
C ASP A 143 -4.14 0.26 -7.75
N GLU A 144 -5.18 -0.04 -8.52
CA GLU A 144 -5.13 -0.78 -9.80
C GLU A 144 -4.36 -2.11 -9.68
N ALA A 145 -4.47 -2.79 -8.53
CA ALA A 145 -3.79 -4.06 -8.25
C ALA A 145 -4.07 -5.16 -9.27
N PRO A 146 -5.30 -5.32 -9.85
CA PRO A 146 -5.57 -6.31 -10.88
C PRO A 146 -4.74 -6.19 -12.17
N MET A 147 -4.13 -5.03 -12.41
CA MET A 147 -3.22 -4.84 -13.56
C MET A 147 -1.84 -5.48 -13.34
N GLN A 148 -1.50 -5.81 -12.09
CA GLN A 148 -0.21 -6.39 -11.74
C GLN A 148 -0.22 -7.90 -11.91
N HIS A 149 0.93 -8.46 -12.35
CA HIS A 149 1.15 -9.88 -12.28
C HIS A 149 1.24 -10.33 -10.82
N ARG A 150 0.59 -11.46 -10.46
CA ARG A 150 0.58 -12.00 -9.09
C ARG A 150 1.97 -12.09 -8.46
N HIS A 151 2.99 -12.49 -9.24
CA HIS A 151 4.37 -12.58 -8.74
C HIS A 151 4.91 -11.26 -8.20
N VAL A 152 4.45 -10.13 -8.71
CA VAL A 152 4.83 -8.79 -8.19
C VAL A 152 4.35 -8.62 -6.75
N ILE A 153 3.11 -9.01 -6.48
CA ILE A 153 2.51 -8.91 -5.15
C ILE A 153 3.09 -9.96 -4.21
N GLU A 154 3.27 -11.19 -4.69
CA GLU A 154 3.94 -12.27 -3.94
C GLU A 154 5.37 -11.88 -3.55
N THR A 155 6.13 -11.24 -4.45
CA THR A 155 7.48 -10.74 -4.19
C THR A 155 7.49 -9.73 -3.03
N VAL A 156 6.50 -8.83 -2.98
CA VAL A 156 6.37 -7.86 -1.89
C VAL A 156 5.96 -8.57 -0.59
N ASP A 157 5.01 -9.50 -0.65
CA ASP A 157 4.58 -10.28 0.52
C ASP A 157 5.76 -11.05 1.14
N HIS A 158 6.50 -11.81 0.34
CA HIS A 158 7.67 -12.57 0.83
C HIS A 158 8.71 -11.65 1.47
N THR A 159 9.01 -10.52 0.82
CA THR A 159 9.99 -9.57 1.33
C THR A 159 9.54 -8.93 2.65
N PHE A 160 8.26 -8.56 2.76
CA PHE A 160 7.73 -7.92 3.97
C PHE A 160 7.70 -8.90 5.14
N ARG A 161 7.31 -10.16 4.91
CA ARG A 161 7.40 -11.22 5.93
C ARG A 161 8.83 -11.40 6.45
N ASP A 162 9.82 -11.39 5.56
CA ASP A 162 11.22 -11.52 5.93
C ASP A 162 11.75 -10.28 6.68
N LEU A 163 11.43 -9.07 6.24
CA LEU A 163 11.82 -7.83 6.91
C LEU A 163 11.18 -7.72 8.30
N CYS A 164 9.88 -7.94 8.41
CA CYS A 164 9.14 -7.82 9.68
C CYS A 164 9.32 -9.02 10.61
N ASN A 165 10.12 -10.03 10.23
CA ASN A 165 10.29 -11.29 10.97
C ASN A 165 8.95 -11.95 11.34
N SER A 166 7.97 -11.92 10.45
CA SER A 166 6.60 -12.41 10.63
C SER A 166 6.22 -13.35 9.48
N PRO A 167 6.78 -14.57 9.39
CA PRO A 167 6.64 -15.46 8.25
C PRO A 167 5.20 -15.92 8.02
N ASP A 168 4.39 -15.98 9.06
CA ASP A 168 3.00 -16.48 9.00
C ASP A 168 1.99 -15.36 8.75
N ALA A 169 2.37 -14.08 8.94
CA ALA A 169 1.49 -12.95 8.74
C ALA A 169 1.60 -12.41 7.30
N PRO A 170 0.50 -12.31 6.54
CA PRO A 170 0.52 -11.68 5.22
C PRO A 170 1.16 -10.29 5.29
N PHE A 171 2.04 -9.99 4.33
CA PHE A 171 2.78 -8.72 4.26
C PHE A 171 3.49 -8.33 5.57
N GLY A 172 3.95 -9.32 6.34
CA GLY A 172 4.62 -9.10 7.61
C GLY A 172 3.74 -8.50 8.72
N GLY A 173 2.41 -8.55 8.57
CA GLY A 173 1.45 -8.00 9.51
C GLY A 173 1.14 -6.51 9.30
N ILE A 174 1.57 -5.92 8.20
CA ILE A 174 1.19 -4.55 7.81
C ILE A 174 -0.19 -4.60 7.14
N THR A 175 -1.05 -3.62 7.46
CA THR A 175 -2.37 -3.53 6.82
C THR A 175 -2.23 -3.12 5.35
N PHE A 176 -2.86 -3.89 4.45
CA PHE A 176 -2.89 -3.61 3.01
C PHE A 176 -4.30 -3.34 2.52
N VAL A 177 -4.45 -2.32 1.69
CA VAL A 177 -5.68 -2.02 0.95
C VAL A 177 -5.35 -2.09 -0.54
N PHE A 178 -5.78 -3.17 -1.17
CA PHE A 178 -5.75 -3.30 -2.63
C PHE A 178 -7.01 -2.69 -3.21
N GLY A 179 -6.88 -2.05 -4.35
CA GLY A 179 -8.01 -1.52 -5.09
C GLY A 179 -7.93 -1.78 -6.57
N GLY A 180 -9.07 -1.74 -7.20
CA GLY A 180 -9.17 -1.87 -8.65
C GLY A 180 -10.47 -2.51 -9.12
N ASP A 181 -10.51 -2.78 -10.41
CA ASP A 181 -11.64 -3.42 -11.07
C ASP A 181 -11.17 -4.59 -11.93
N PHE A 182 -11.50 -5.81 -11.52
CA PHE A 182 -11.18 -7.04 -12.28
C PHE A 182 -11.83 -7.10 -13.67
N LYS A 183 -12.78 -6.21 -13.97
CA LYS A 183 -13.44 -6.14 -15.28
C LYS A 183 -12.73 -5.19 -16.26
N GLN A 184 -11.76 -4.39 -15.80
CA GLN A 184 -11.07 -3.41 -16.64
C GLN A 184 -9.86 -4.03 -17.33
N ILE A 185 -8.69 -3.97 -16.71
CA ILE A 185 -7.45 -4.43 -17.31
C ILE A 185 -6.84 -5.52 -16.44
N LEU A 186 -6.54 -6.66 -17.05
CA LEU A 186 -5.83 -7.77 -16.43
C LEU A 186 -4.32 -7.66 -16.72
N PRO A 187 -3.47 -8.44 -16.03
CA PRO A 187 -2.05 -8.48 -16.30
C PRO A 187 -1.75 -8.79 -17.77
N VAL A 188 -0.79 -8.06 -18.34
CA VAL A 188 -0.38 -8.28 -19.75
C VAL A 188 0.66 -9.39 -19.81
N ILE A 189 0.30 -10.51 -20.44
CA ILE A 189 1.21 -11.61 -20.78
C ILE A 189 1.45 -11.56 -22.27
N ILE A 190 2.66 -11.22 -22.69
CA ILE A 190 3.04 -11.15 -24.13
C ILE A 190 2.83 -12.52 -24.77
N SER A 191 2.00 -12.58 -25.80
CA SER A 191 1.62 -13.82 -26.50
C SER A 191 1.02 -14.90 -25.61
N GLY A 192 0.50 -14.52 -24.43
CA GLY A 192 -0.07 -15.45 -23.46
C GLY A 192 -1.46 -15.97 -23.86
N SER A 193 -1.72 -17.24 -23.58
CA SER A 193 -3.06 -17.82 -23.67
C SER A 193 -3.98 -17.27 -22.57
N ARG A 194 -5.31 -17.43 -22.74
CA ARG A 194 -6.29 -17.05 -21.72
C ARG A 194 -5.99 -17.67 -20.34
N ALA A 195 -5.57 -18.93 -20.31
CA ALA A 195 -5.22 -19.63 -19.09
C ALA A 195 -4.02 -19.00 -18.38
N GLN A 196 -3.00 -18.57 -19.15
CA GLN A 196 -1.83 -17.86 -18.60
C GLN A 196 -2.20 -16.50 -18.05
N ILE A 197 -3.08 -15.74 -18.73
CA ILE A 197 -3.56 -14.45 -18.23
C ILE A 197 -4.33 -14.64 -16.92
N VAL A 198 -5.25 -15.61 -16.87
CA VAL A 198 -5.99 -15.92 -15.63
C VAL A 198 -5.04 -16.38 -14.52
N GLY A 199 -4.05 -17.22 -14.83
CA GLY A 199 -3.04 -17.67 -13.86
C GLY A 199 -2.09 -16.56 -13.38
N ALA A 200 -2.04 -15.42 -14.07
CA ALA A 200 -1.26 -14.25 -13.69
C ALA A 200 -2.04 -13.25 -12.79
N CYS A 201 -3.36 -13.43 -12.68
CA CYS A 201 -4.20 -12.58 -11.84
C CYS A 201 -4.03 -12.90 -10.34
N LEU A 202 -4.45 -11.94 -9.53
CA LEU A 202 -4.56 -12.06 -8.07
C LEU A 202 -5.60 -13.08 -7.66
#